data_a6919c747ff9db43088594bc90373823
#
_entry.id   a6919c747ff9db43088594bc90373823
#
_cell.length_a   1.000
_cell.length_b   1.000
_cell.length_c   1.000
_cell.angle_alpha   90.00
_cell.angle_beta   90.00
_cell.angle_gamma   90.00
#
_symmetry.space_group_name_H-M   'P 1'
#
loop_
_entity.id
_entity.type
_entity.pdbx_description
1 polymer ?
#
loop_
_entity_poly.entity_id
_entity_poly.type
_entity_poly.pdbx_seq_one_letter_code
_entity_poly.pdbx_strand_id
1 'polypeptide(L)'
;MVHGRRSCSVLPGGASALAVISVLLIVVLMAVTLIYRPSWLHADTPTVERSSVGRTVSPRQRQTYCPSRMTIADTDAYGDSEYQASNGNIASSARYAAFGSVFHSSVASMGADMTASVSMLDKKDDSSDDIFVASGNVDDGSRLQDTRLLTASNGTGAVSSVMSWATDGDLKGVSAASCVVPALKQAFLLSGTKTGLTQQLVVANPSAKDTSVTIRIWGSDKSGALALSTGSTLTVASGKETVLNLSAAASG
;
A
#
# COMPACT_ATOMS: atom_id res chain seq x y z
N MET A 1 -2.30 -56.49 -59.38
CA MET A 1 -1.46 -55.43 -58.81
C MET A 1 -1.69 -55.41 -57.34
N VAL A 2 -0.70 -55.82 -56.57
CA VAL A 2 -0.79 -56.09 -55.12
C VAL A 2 -0.18 -54.90 -54.43
N HIS A 3 -0.96 -54.20 -53.57
CA HIS A 3 -0.48 -53.12 -52.68
C HIS A 3 -0.16 -53.71 -51.33
N GLY A 4 1.14 -53.80 -51.04
CA GLY A 4 1.64 -54.20 -49.71
C GLY A 4 1.55 -53.03 -48.72
N ARG A 5 0.74 -53.16 -47.66
CA ARG A 5 0.78 -52.32 -46.48
C ARG A 5 1.93 -52.78 -45.57
N ARG A 6 2.89 -51.89 -45.35
CA ARG A 6 3.88 -52.06 -44.27
C ARG A 6 3.32 -51.42 -42.99
N SER A 7 3.05 -52.25 -42.01
CA SER A 7 2.76 -51.85 -40.64
C SER A 7 4.07 -51.45 -39.95
N CYS A 8 4.24 -50.21 -39.55
CA CYS A 8 5.25 -49.82 -38.58
C CYS A 8 4.65 -49.97 -37.18
N SER A 9 5.08 -50.97 -36.46
CA SER A 9 4.82 -51.10 -35.03
C SER A 9 5.76 -50.17 -34.27
N VAL A 10 5.22 -49.05 -33.77
CA VAL A 10 5.93 -48.19 -32.81
C VAL A 10 5.73 -48.79 -31.43
N LEU A 11 6.80 -49.24 -30.82
CA LEU A 11 6.83 -49.67 -29.40
C LEU A 11 6.67 -48.43 -28.49
N PRO A 12 5.65 -48.35 -27.64
CA PRO A 12 5.50 -47.26 -26.69
C PRO A 12 6.02 -47.69 -25.31
N GLY A 13 7.31 -47.85 -25.15
CA GLY A 13 7.86 -48.28 -23.86
C GLY A 13 8.93 -47.39 -23.24
N GLY A 14 9.57 -46.53 -24.04
CA GLY A 14 10.72 -45.75 -23.56
C GLY A 14 10.39 -44.33 -23.07
N ALA A 15 9.40 -43.67 -23.66
CA ALA A 15 9.11 -42.29 -23.37
C ALA A 15 8.37 -42.10 -22.01
N SER A 16 7.54 -43.05 -21.61
CA SER A 16 6.81 -42.97 -20.34
C SER A 16 7.70 -43.22 -19.12
N ALA A 17 8.69 -44.12 -19.24
CA ALA A 17 9.63 -44.40 -18.15
C ALA A 17 10.53 -43.18 -17.87
N LEU A 18 11.02 -42.49 -18.89
CA LEU A 18 11.82 -41.26 -18.75
C LEU A 18 11.02 -40.12 -18.15
N ALA A 19 9.74 -39.97 -18.51
CA ALA A 19 8.86 -38.94 -17.93
C ALA A 19 8.60 -39.19 -16.43
N VAL A 20 8.37 -40.43 -16.03
CA VAL A 20 8.17 -40.77 -14.60
C VAL A 20 9.44 -40.55 -13.79
N ILE A 21 10.61 -40.91 -14.33
CA ILE A 21 11.90 -40.68 -13.67
C ILE A 21 12.18 -39.19 -13.50
N SER A 22 11.87 -38.37 -14.49
CA SER A 22 12.07 -36.91 -14.39
C SER A 22 11.15 -36.24 -13.35
N VAL A 23 9.89 -36.67 -13.26
CA VAL A 23 8.95 -36.16 -12.23
C VAL A 23 9.41 -36.57 -10.83
N LEU A 24 9.83 -37.82 -10.64
CA LEU A 24 10.38 -38.29 -9.37
C LEU A 24 11.63 -37.51 -8.95
N LEU A 25 12.53 -37.22 -9.87
CA LEU A 25 13.73 -36.41 -9.62
C LEU A 25 13.37 -34.99 -9.17
N ILE A 26 12.40 -34.35 -9.79
CA ILE A 26 11.93 -33.02 -9.43
C ILE A 26 11.29 -33.02 -8.02
N VAL A 27 10.48 -34.04 -7.72
CA VAL A 27 9.85 -34.18 -6.40
C VAL A 27 10.91 -34.40 -5.31
N VAL A 28 11.90 -35.23 -5.56
CA VAL A 28 13.02 -35.46 -4.63
C VAL A 28 13.85 -34.20 -4.44
N LEU A 29 14.16 -33.47 -5.51
CA LEU A 29 14.86 -32.18 -5.41
C LEU A 29 14.07 -31.14 -4.60
N MET A 30 12.76 -31.03 -4.82
CA MET A 30 11.90 -30.16 -4.00
C MET A 30 11.87 -30.60 -2.54
N ALA A 31 11.76 -31.89 -2.26
CA ALA A 31 11.78 -32.40 -0.89
C ALA A 31 13.12 -32.11 -0.18
N VAL A 32 14.23 -32.31 -0.90
CA VAL A 32 15.57 -32.01 -0.37
C VAL A 32 15.75 -30.52 -0.08
N THR A 33 15.27 -29.63 -0.96
CA THR A 33 15.35 -28.16 -0.72
C THR A 33 14.46 -27.70 0.44
N LEU A 34 13.33 -28.38 0.69
CA LEU A 34 12.46 -28.11 1.84
C LEU A 34 13.07 -28.59 3.17
N ILE A 35 13.78 -29.71 3.16
CA ILE A 35 14.38 -30.30 4.38
C ILE A 35 15.71 -29.64 4.73
N TYR A 36 16.57 -29.42 3.74
CA TYR A 36 17.92 -28.92 3.99
C TYR A 36 18.04 -27.41 4.00
N ARG A 37 17.02 -26.67 3.52
CA ARG A 37 17.02 -25.18 3.47
C ARG A 37 18.44 -24.63 3.31
N PRO A 38 19.10 -24.82 2.18
CA PRO A 38 20.47 -24.38 2.03
C PRO A 38 20.52 -22.85 2.24
N SER A 39 21.51 -22.39 3.00
CA SER A 39 21.65 -20.99 3.43
C SER A 39 21.71 -19.97 2.29
N TRP A 40 22.02 -20.39 1.06
CA TRP A 40 21.98 -19.55 -0.13
C TRP A 40 20.57 -19.29 -0.69
N LEU A 41 19.55 -20.06 -0.23
CA LEU A 41 18.12 -19.80 -0.50
C LEU A 41 17.48 -18.86 0.52
N HIS A 42 18.20 -18.45 1.53
CA HIS A 42 17.80 -17.26 2.24
C HIS A 42 18.05 -16.10 1.27
N ALA A 43 17.01 -15.70 0.53
CA ALA A 43 16.93 -14.34 0.11
C ALA A 43 17.05 -13.57 1.43
N ASP A 44 18.22 -13.01 1.70
CA ASP A 44 18.33 -11.92 2.64
C ASP A 44 17.28 -10.92 2.14
N THR A 45 16.09 -10.98 2.72
CA THR A 45 15.21 -9.84 2.66
C THR A 45 16.12 -8.75 3.19
N PRO A 46 16.48 -7.73 2.36
CA PRO A 46 17.24 -6.64 2.88
C PRO A 46 16.41 -6.17 4.07
N THR A 47 16.87 -6.47 5.26
CA THR A 47 16.46 -5.74 6.43
C THR A 47 16.87 -4.34 6.05
N VAL A 48 15.91 -3.57 5.54
CA VAL A 48 16.06 -2.14 5.41
C VAL A 48 16.31 -1.75 6.85
N GLU A 49 17.60 -1.66 7.21
CA GLU A 49 17.99 -0.98 8.42
C GLU A 49 17.32 0.38 8.28
N ARG A 50 16.19 0.50 8.96
CA ARG A 50 15.61 1.80 9.23
C ARG A 50 16.67 2.50 10.06
N SER A 51 17.63 3.11 9.38
CA SER A 51 18.41 4.18 9.94
C SER A 51 17.41 5.26 10.32
N SER A 52 16.71 5.05 11.41
CA SER A 52 15.99 6.09 12.11
C SER A 52 17.05 7.07 12.55
N VAL A 53 17.33 8.07 11.71
CA VAL A 53 17.90 9.31 12.21
C VAL A 53 16.88 9.77 13.25
N GLY A 54 17.22 9.45 14.50
CA GLY A 54 16.28 9.47 15.60
C GLY A 54 15.77 10.86 15.90
N ARG A 55 14.54 11.12 15.47
CA ARG A 55 13.66 11.92 16.30
C ARG A 55 13.07 10.93 17.30
N THR A 56 13.32 11.15 18.57
CA THR A 56 12.67 10.41 19.66
C THR A 56 11.18 10.75 19.63
N VAL A 57 10.46 10.12 18.72
CA VAL A 57 9.01 10.04 18.82
C VAL A 57 8.79 9.19 20.06
N SER A 58 8.03 9.68 21.02
CA SER A 58 7.69 8.89 22.19
C SER A 58 7.23 7.51 21.69
N PRO A 59 7.88 6.41 22.08
CA PRO A 59 7.50 5.07 21.62
C PRO A 59 6.07 4.70 22.04
N ARG A 60 5.44 5.54 22.84
CA ARG A 60 4.09 5.39 23.39
C ARG A 60 3.00 6.07 22.57
N GLN A 61 3.33 6.76 21.49
CA GLN A 61 2.33 7.33 20.58
C GLN A 61 2.52 6.75 19.18
N ARG A 62 1.42 6.27 18.60
CA ARG A 62 1.35 5.81 17.21
C ARG A 62 0.29 6.59 16.47
N GLN A 63 0.67 7.17 15.38
CA GLN A 63 -0.26 7.81 14.45
C GLN A 63 -0.34 6.97 13.18
N THR A 64 -1.54 6.90 12.60
CA THR A 64 -1.79 6.22 11.34
C THR A 64 -2.66 7.11 10.48
N TYR A 65 -2.16 7.46 9.31
CA TYR A 65 -2.86 8.27 8.33
C TYR A 65 -3.65 7.37 7.38
N CYS A 66 -4.94 7.65 7.25
CA CYS A 66 -5.85 7.00 6.34
C CYS A 66 -6.24 7.97 5.23
N PRO A 67 -5.95 7.67 3.96
CA PRO A 67 -6.31 8.55 2.85
C PRO A 67 -7.83 8.68 2.70
N SER A 68 -8.28 9.71 2.01
CA SER A 68 -9.65 9.87 1.57
C SER A 68 -10.06 8.75 0.60
N ARG A 69 -11.36 8.67 0.30
CA ARG A 69 -11.88 7.73 -0.70
C ARG A 69 -11.23 7.95 -2.06
N MET A 70 -11.29 6.95 -2.93
CA MET A 70 -10.84 7.08 -4.32
C MET A 70 -11.59 8.21 -5.02
N THR A 71 -10.88 8.94 -5.89
CA THR A 71 -11.42 10.02 -6.71
C THR A 71 -10.70 10.03 -8.04
N ILE A 72 -11.30 10.61 -9.07
CA ILE A 72 -10.62 10.85 -10.33
C ILE A 72 -9.47 11.84 -10.07
N ALA A 73 -8.28 11.47 -10.52
CA ALA A 73 -7.05 12.19 -10.22
C ALA A 73 -7.02 13.60 -10.79
N ASP A 74 -7.61 13.80 -11.98
CA ASP A 74 -7.63 15.07 -12.67
C ASP A 74 -8.79 15.06 -13.66
N THR A 75 -9.80 15.88 -13.43
CA THR A 75 -10.98 15.98 -14.31
C THR A 75 -10.72 16.82 -15.56
N ASP A 76 -9.66 17.64 -15.55
CA ASP A 76 -9.35 18.57 -16.64
C ASP A 76 -8.37 17.96 -17.66
N ALA A 77 -7.79 16.79 -17.36
CA ALA A 77 -6.72 16.19 -18.15
C ALA A 77 -7.19 15.37 -19.36
N TYR A 78 -8.49 15.21 -19.54
CA TYR A 78 -9.03 14.29 -20.57
C TYR A 78 -9.11 14.89 -21.98
N GLY A 79 -8.81 16.16 -22.16
CA GLY A 79 -8.58 16.78 -23.48
C GLY A 79 -9.74 16.78 -24.47
N ASP A 80 -10.87 16.18 -24.12
CA ASP A 80 -12.07 16.10 -24.91
C ASP A 80 -13.19 16.88 -24.22
N SER A 81 -13.65 17.94 -24.87
CA SER A 81 -14.73 18.79 -24.33
C SER A 81 -16.08 18.10 -24.23
N GLU A 82 -16.27 16.98 -24.89
CA GLU A 82 -17.49 16.17 -24.82
C GLU A 82 -17.43 15.11 -23.72
N TYR A 83 -16.25 14.74 -23.25
CA TYR A 83 -16.08 13.77 -22.19
C TYR A 83 -16.24 14.44 -20.81
N GLN A 84 -17.27 14.02 -20.09
CA GLN A 84 -17.50 14.45 -18.72
C GLN A 84 -17.12 13.31 -17.77
N ALA A 85 -15.97 13.43 -17.11
CA ALA A 85 -15.53 12.46 -16.14
C ALA A 85 -16.52 12.37 -14.96
N SER A 86 -16.92 11.15 -14.60
CA SER A 86 -17.86 10.90 -13.52
C SER A 86 -17.23 10.01 -12.42
N ASN A 87 -17.18 10.51 -11.21
CA ASN A 87 -16.80 9.69 -10.06
C ASN A 87 -17.79 8.55 -9.78
N GLY A 88 -19.03 8.68 -10.28
CA GLY A 88 -20.10 7.71 -9.98
C GLY A 88 -20.58 7.76 -8.53
N ASN A 89 -21.14 6.66 -8.08
CA ASN A 89 -21.73 6.51 -6.73
C ASN A 89 -20.71 6.01 -5.69
N ILE A 90 -19.56 6.66 -5.60
CA ILE A 90 -18.47 6.21 -4.69
C ILE A 90 -18.94 6.24 -3.24
N ALA A 91 -18.79 5.11 -2.58
CA ALA A 91 -18.90 4.94 -1.15
C ALA A 91 -17.57 4.49 -0.54
N SER A 92 -17.39 4.72 0.74
CA SER A 92 -16.19 4.28 1.44
C SER A 92 -16.50 3.64 2.79
N SER A 93 -15.54 2.89 3.29
CA SER A 93 -15.55 2.34 4.65
C SER A 93 -14.14 2.38 5.22
N ALA A 94 -14.01 2.80 6.46
CA ALA A 94 -12.77 2.76 7.20
C ALA A 94 -12.94 1.90 8.46
N ARG A 95 -11.89 1.19 8.83
CA ARG A 95 -11.83 0.36 10.03
C ARG A 95 -10.58 0.70 10.80
N TYR A 96 -10.75 0.87 12.09
CA TYR A 96 -9.69 1.23 13.02
C TYR A 96 -9.66 0.22 14.14
N ALA A 97 -8.48 -0.21 14.52
CA ALA A 97 -8.29 -1.05 15.68
C ALA A 97 -7.03 -0.65 16.44
N ALA A 98 -7.10 -0.78 17.76
CA ALA A 98 -5.96 -0.67 18.64
C ALA A 98 -6.02 -1.83 19.65
N PHE A 99 -4.88 -2.40 20.01
CA PHE A 99 -4.83 -3.63 20.79
C PHE A 99 -3.62 -3.68 21.71
N GLY A 100 -3.78 -4.47 22.77
CA GLY A 100 -2.77 -4.65 23.81
C GLY A 100 -2.76 -3.48 24.79
N SER A 101 -1.61 -3.08 25.27
CA SER A 101 -1.43 -2.07 26.32
C SER A 101 -1.70 -0.64 25.82
N VAL A 102 -2.94 -0.39 25.38
CA VAL A 102 -3.45 0.89 24.88
C VAL A 102 -4.32 1.54 25.94
N PHE A 103 -4.12 2.81 26.24
CA PHE A 103 -5.00 3.55 27.15
C PHE A 103 -5.88 4.58 26.44
N HIS A 104 -5.53 4.94 25.20
CA HIS A 104 -6.29 5.90 24.40
C HIS A 104 -6.08 5.60 22.93
N SER A 105 -7.16 5.57 22.17
CA SER A 105 -7.13 5.58 20.71
C SER A 105 -8.30 6.38 20.18
N SER A 106 -8.02 7.26 19.22
CA SER A 106 -9.02 8.15 18.64
C SER A 106 -8.78 8.34 17.17
N VAL A 107 -9.83 8.72 16.45
CA VAL A 107 -9.80 9.05 15.03
C VAL A 107 -10.33 10.46 14.84
N ALA A 108 -9.58 11.29 14.12
CA ALA A 108 -9.95 12.65 13.77
C ALA A 108 -9.83 12.88 12.26
N SER A 109 -10.56 13.86 11.74
CA SER A 109 -10.34 14.36 10.38
C SER A 109 -8.98 15.04 10.29
N MET A 110 -8.28 14.82 9.18
CA MET A 110 -7.03 15.53 8.91
C MET A 110 -7.30 17.03 8.80
N GLY A 111 -6.47 17.85 9.45
CA GLY A 111 -6.63 19.30 9.44
C GLY A 111 -7.77 19.86 10.29
N ALA A 112 -8.56 19.04 10.94
CA ALA A 112 -9.48 19.49 11.98
C ALA A 112 -8.71 19.82 13.26
N ASP A 113 -9.26 20.77 14.03
CA ASP A 113 -8.78 20.94 15.40
C ASP A 113 -9.02 19.62 16.14
N MET A 114 -7.93 18.98 16.59
CA MET A 114 -7.95 17.64 17.21
C MET A 114 -8.89 17.54 18.43
N THR A 115 -9.44 18.65 18.85
CA THR A 115 -10.41 18.73 19.96
C THR A 115 -11.87 18.71 19.51
N ALA A 116 -12.18 19.02 18.24
CA ALA A 116 -13.55 19.34 17.81
C ALA A 116 -14.30 18.17 17.15
N SER A 117 -13.61 17.13 16.65
CA SER A 117 -14.25 16.00 15.95
C SER A 117 -13.49 14.69 16.16
N VAL A 118 -13.18 14.41 17.41
CA VAL A 118 -12.47 13.17 17.78
C VAL A 118 -13.50 12.09 18.10
N SER A 119 -13.47 11.01 17.34
CA SER A 119 -14.19 9.79 17.68
C SER A 119 -13.26 8.86 18.44
N MET A 120 -13.66 8.48 19.64
CA MET A 120 -12.92 7.49 20.43
C MET A 120 -13.17 6.09 19.87
N LEU A 121 -12.19 5.21 19.96
CA LEU A 121 -12.39 3.80 19.70
C LEU A 121 -13.05 3.16 20.93
N ASP A 122 -14.10 2.39 20.68
CA ASP A 122 -14.81 1.65 21.73
C ASP A 122 -14.15 0.32 21.99
N LYS A 123 -14.16 -0.12 23.24
CA LYS A 123 -13.71 -1.47 23.60
C LYS A 123 -14.68 -2.48 22.96
N LYS A 124 -14.12 -3.48 22.27
CA LYS A 124 -14.92 -4.42 21.48
C LYS A 124 -15.84 -5.29 22.32
N ASP A 125 -15.35 -5.77 23.45
CA ASP A 125 -16.07 -6.65 24.39
C ASP A 125 -15.47 -6.51 25.80
N ASP A 126 -16.19 -6.99 26.81
CA ASP A 126 -15.66 -7.14 28.17
C ASP A 126 -14.68 -8.32 28.32
N SER A 127 -14.22 -8.88 27.19
CA SER A 127 -13.21 -9.93 27.15
C SER A 127 -11.86 -9.41 27.68
N SER A 128 -11.03 -10.33 28.14
CA SER A 128 -9.68 -10.03 28.68
C SER A 128 -8.73 -9.39 27.67
N ASP A 129 -9.07 -9.44 26.38
CA ASP A 129 -8.27 -8.84 25.33
C ASP A 129 -8.64 -7.35 25.18
N ASP A 130 -7.71 -6.48 25.50
CA ASP A 130 -7.88 -5.04 25.32
C ASP A 130 -7.81 -4.66 23.83
N ILE A 131 -8.95 -4.89 23.15
CA ILE A 131 -9.13 -4.54 21.73
C ILE A 131 -10.14 -3.40 21.64
N PHE A 132 -9.71 -2.30 21.07
CA PHE A 132 -10.51 -1.12 20.79
C PHE A 132 -10.76 -1.04 19.29
N VAL A 133 -11.99 -0.76 18.89
CA VAL A 133 -12.37 -0.69 17.47
C VAL A 133 -13.23 0.53 17.20
N ALA A 134 -13.14 1.04 15.99
CA ALA A 134 -14.04 2.02 15.43
C ALA A 134 -14.27 1.74 13.94
N SER A 135 -15.39 2.20 13.45
CA SER A 135 -15.72 2.17 12.03
C SER A 135 -16.26 3.51 11.59
N GLY A 136 -16.03 3.85 10.34
CA GLY A 136 -16.50 5.09 9.74
C GLY A 136 -16.35 5.06 8.24
N ASN A 137 -16.36 6.23 7.65
CA ASN A 137 -16.04 6.46 6.24
C ASN A 137 -14.97 7.54 6.10
N VAL A 138 -14.47 7.69 4.90
CA VAL A 138 -13.49 8.71 4.49
C VAL A 138 -14.05 9.55 3.32
N ASP A 139 -15.37 9.69 3.26
CA ASP A 139 -16.07 10.40 2.18
C ASP A 139 -15.77 11.90 2.19
N ASP A 140 -15.63 12.48 3.39
CA ASP A 140 -15.38 13.90 3.61
C ASP A 140 -13.88 14.24 3.72
N GLY A 141 -13.00 13.27 3.47
CA GLY A 141 -11.55 13.48 3.53
C GLY A 141 -10.81 12.42 4.33
N SER A 142 -9.52 12.60 4.44
CA SER A 142 -8.62 11.71 5.16
C SER A 142 -8.80 11.77 6.67
N ARG A 143 -8.37 10.70 7.33
CA ARG A 143 -8.45 10.53 8.78
C ARG A 143 -7.08 10.25 9.38
N LEU A 144 -6.90 10.68 10.61
CA LEU A 144 -5.73 10.38 11.42
C LEU A 144 -6.18 9.59 12.66
N GLN A 145 -5.68 8.38 12.81
CA GLN A 145 -5.82 7.63 14.06
C GLN A 145 -4.63 7.96 14.96
N ASP A 146 -4.88 8.41 16.18
CA ASP A 146 -3.88 8.64 17.22
C ASP A 146 -4.09 7.62 18.35
N THR A 147 -3.08 6.81 18.59
CA THR A 147 -3.10 5.76 19.61
C THR A 147 -1.97 5.98 20.60
N ARG A 148 -2.31 6.00 21.88
CA ARG A 148 -1.36 6.14 22.98
C ARG A 148 -1.27 4.84 23.77
N LEU A 149 -0.03 4.41 23.96
CA LEU A 149 0.31 3.15 24.59
C LEU A 149 0.78 3.39 26.02
N LEU A 150 0.38 2.54 26.95
CA LEU A 150 0.96 2.47 28.29
C LEU A 150 2.38 1.91 28.22
N THR A 151 2.54 0.84 27.45
CA THR A 151 3.84 0.21 27.19
C THR A 151 3.96 -0.16 25.73
N ALA A 152 5.16 -0.03 25.17
CA ALA A 152 5.47 -0.48 23.81
C ALA A 152 5.99 -1.92 23.85
N SER A 153 5.11 -2.86 24.22
CA SER A 153 5.43 -4.30 24.29
C SER A 153 5.00 -5.03 23.01
N ASN A 154 5.50 -6.25 22.84
CA ASN A 154 5.03 -7.14 21.77
C ASN A 154 3.52 -7.37 21.93
N GLY A 155 2.79 -7.42 20.83
CA GLY A 155 1.33 -7.55 20.85
C GLY A 155 0.57 -6.25 21.16
N THR A 156 1.25 -5.10 21.21
CA THR A 156 0.62 -3.79 21.39
C THR A 156 0.76 -2.96 20.12
N GLY A 157 -0.33 -2.39 19.63
CA GLY A 157 -0.29 -1.61 18.41
C GLY A 157 -1.62 -1.02 17.97
N ALA A 158 -1.58 -0.43 16.78
CA ALA A 158 -2.75 0.08 16.07
C ALA A 158 -2.65 -0.26 14.59
N VAL A 159 -3.77 -0.59 14.00
CA VAL A 159 -3.92 -0.84 12.57
C VAL A 159 -5.20 -0.18 12.07
N SER A 160 -5.18 0.26 10.83
CA SER A 160 -6.34 0.82 10.17
C SER A 160 -6.30 0.54 8.68
N SER A 161 -7.48 0.48 8.08
CA SER A 161 -7.64 0.25 6.65
C SER A 161 -8.81 1.07 6.11
N VAL A 162 -8.73 1.39 4.84
CA VAL A 162 -9.80 2.04 4.09
C VAL A 162 -10.15 1.22 2.86
N MET A 163 -11.40 1.26 2.49
CA MET A 163 -11.92 0.67 1.28
C MET A 163 -12.89 1.66 0.62
N SER A 164 -12.83 1.76 -0.69
CA SER A 164 -13.76 2.55 -1.49
C SER A 164 -14.28 1.68 -2.62
N TRP A 165 -15.54 1.89 -3.00
CA TRP A 165 -16.15 1.16 -4.11
C TRP A 165 -17.15 2.03 -4.84
N ALA A 166 -17.33 1.76 -6.12
CA ALA A 166 -18.38 2.32 -6.94
C ALA A 166 -18.98 1.24 -7.85
N THR A 167 -20.27 1.33 -8.10
CA THR A 167 -20.99 0.41 -9.02
C THR A 167 -21.26 1.02 -10.37
N ASP A 168 -21.05 2.34 -10.50
CA ASP A 168 -21.18 3.10 -11.76
C ASP A 168 -20.07 4.17 -11.85
N GLY A 169 -20.04 4.90 -12.98
CA GLY A 169 -19.03 5.91 -13.27
C GLY A 169 -17.69 5.35 -13.70
N ASP A 170 -16.72 6.22 -13.92
CA ASP A 170 -15.39 5.89 -14.44
C ASP A 170 -14.51 5.18 -13.41
N LEU A 171 -14.84 5.31 -12.13
CA LEU A 171 -14.18 4.63 -11.02
C LEU A 171 -14.90 3.35 -10.57
N LYS A 172 -15.76 2.77 -11.42
CA LYS A 172 -16.43 1.51 -11.11
C LYS A 172 -15.44 0.43 -10.71
N GLY A 173 -15.57 -0.07 -9.48
CA GLY A 173 -14.65 -1.06 -8.93
C GLY A 173 -14.47 -0.93 -7.43
N VAL A 174 -13.44 -1.57 -6.92
CA VAL A 174 -13.07 -1.55 -5.50
C VAL A 174 -11.59 -1.18 -5.37
N SER A 175 -11.31 -0.29 -4.43
CA SER A 175 -9.96 0.05 -3.99
C SER A 175 -9.85 -0.14 -2.49
N ALA A 176 -8.81 -0.81 -2.03
CA ALA A 176 -8.56 -1.00 -0.60
C ALA A 176 -7.08 -0.79 -0.29
N ALA A 177 -6.82 -0.18 0.85
CA ALA A 177 -5.47 0.10 1.32
C ALA A 177 -5.37 0.04 2.84
N SER A 178 -4.21 -0.36 3.33
CA SER A 178 -3.84 -0.13 4.72
C SER A 178 -3.46 1.33 4.92
N CYS A 179 -3.87 1.90 6.05
CA CYS A 179 -3.46 3.25 6.42
C CYS A 179 -1.95 3.29 6.73
N VAL A 180 -1.32 4.43 6.51
CA VAL A 180 0.13 4.57 6.52
C VAL A 180 0.60 5.14 7.85
N VAL A 181 1.64 4.54 8.41
CA VAL A 181 2.33 5.11 9.57
C VAL A 181 3.27 6.21 9.09
N PRO A 182 3.18 7.44 9.61
CA PRO A 182 4.10 8.51 9.27
C PRO A 182 5.55 8.12 9.51
N ALA A 183 6.41 8.40 8.56
CA ALA A 183 7.84 8.13 8.64
C ALA A 183 8.64 9.25 8.00
N LEU A 184 9.87 9.48 8.49
CA LEU A 184 10.77 10.50 7.95
C LEU A 184 11.28 10.17 6.54
N LYS A 185 11.24 8.90 6.16
CA LYS A 185 11.65 8.42 4.85
C LYS A 185 10.72 7.30 4.42
N GLN A 186 10.17 7.42 3.24
CA GLN A 186 9.33 6.40 2.63
C GLN A 186 9.80 6.16 1.19
N ALA A 187 9.60 4.96 0.69
CA ALA A 187 9.89 4.59 -0.69
C ALA A 187 8.69 3.80 -1.24
N PHE A 188 8.34 4.11 -2.48
CA PHE A 188 7.22 3.51 -3.19
C PHE A 188 7.69 2.97 -4.54
N LEU A 189 7.12 1.87 -4.96
CA LEU A 189 7.24 1.37 -6.32
C LEU A 189 6.05 1.90 -7.13
N LEU A 190 6.34 2.55 -8.26
CA LEU A 190 5.33 3.15 -9.13
C LEU A 190 5.15 2.29 -10.38
N SER A 191 3.94 2.24 -10.91
CA SER A 191 3.64 1.49 -12.14
C SER A 191 4.10 2.18 -13.43
N GLY A 192 4.49 3.44 -13.37
CA GLY A 192 4.99 4.22 -14.50
C GLY A 192 4.29 5.57 -14.67
N THR A 193 4.93 6.47 -15.41
CA THR A 193 4.45 7.84 -15.66
C THR A 193 4.26 8.12 -17.16
N LYS A 194 4.05 7.07 -17.96
CA LYS A 194 3.85 7.18 -19.41
C LYS A 194 2.58 7.98 -19.73
N THR A 195 2.55 8.55 -20.92
CA THR A 195 1.37 9.25 -21.48
C THR A 195 0.10 8.39 -21.32
N GLY A 196 -0.96 8.97 -20.82
CA GLY A 196 -2.23 8.28 -20.52
C GLY A 196 -2.31 7.61 -19.14
N LEU A 197 -1.25 7.70 -18.33
CA LEU A 197 -1.25 7.25 -16.95
C LEU A 197 -1.09 8.45 -16.01
N THR A 198 -2.04 8.66 -15.13
CA THR A 198 -1.95 9.70 -14.09
C THR A 198 -1.62 9.05 -12.76
N GLN A 199 -0.53 9.51 -12.17
CA GLN A 199 -0.13 9.10 -10.82
C GLN A 199 0.01 10.31 -9.92
N GLN A 200 -0.62 10.26 -8.78
CA GLN A 200 -0.56 11.31 -7.77
C GLN A 200 0.11 10.81 -6.51
N LEU A 201 0.99 11.62 -5.97
CA LEU A 201 1.56 11.45 -4.63
C LEU A 201 0.84 12.39 -3.68
N VAL A 202 0.13 11.84 -2.72
CA VAL A 202 -0.47 12.60 -1.61
C VAL A 202 0.51 12.60 -0.45
N VAL A 203 0.95 13.77 -0.05
CA VAL A 203 1.83 13.97 1.10
C VAL A 203 1.03 14.63 2.21
N ALA A 204 0.86 13.92 3.32
CA ALA A 204 0.14 14.38 4.49
C ALA A 204 1.12 14.74 5.61
N ASN A 205 0.90 15.87 6.24
CA ASN A 205 1.67 16.34 7.38
C ASN A 205 0.80 16.35 8.66
N PRO A 206 0.81 15.30 9.48
CA PRO A 206 0.03 15.25 10.71
C PRO A 206 0.65 16.05 11.86
N SER A 207 1.77 16.73 11.64
CA SER A 207 2.44 17.50 12.70
C SER A 207 1.83 18.89 12.88
N ALA A 208 2.08 19.50 14.03
CA ALA A 208 1.67 20.86 14.33
C ALA A 208 2.56 21.96 13.70
N LYS A 209 3.47 21.58 12.81
CA LYS A 209 4.40 22.51 12.13
C LYS A 209 4.49 22.17 10.66
N ASP A 210 4.66 23.20 9.84
CA ASP A 210 4.95 23.02 8.43
C ASP A 210 6.22 22.19 8.22
N THR A 211 6.18 21.32 7.23
CA THR A 211 7.26 20.39 6.97
C THR A 211 7.63 20.42 5.49
N SER A 212 8.93 20.46 5.20
CA SER A 212 9.42 20.32 3.83
C SER A 212 9.87 18.89 3.57
N VAL A 213 9.43 18.34 2.46
CA VAL A 213 9.71 16.96 2.03
C VAL A 213 10.49 16.99 0.72
N THR A 214 11.60 16.27 0.66
CA THR A 214 12.36 16.09 -0.58
C THR A 214 11.87 14.83 -1.29
N ILE A 215 11.45 14.99 -2.55
CA ILE A 215 10.96 13.92 -3.41
C ILE A 215 12.06 13.59 -4.42
N ARG A 216 12.33 12.31 -4.60
CA ARG A 216 13.26 11.78 -5.60
C ARG A 216 12.59 10.63 -6.33
N ILE A 217 12.65 10.65 -7.65
CA ILE A 217 12.09 9.61 -8.52
C ILE A 217 13.24 9.01 -9.32
N TRP A 218 13.25 7.70 -9.47
CA TRP A 218 14.18 6.97 -10.33
C TRP A 218 13.37 6.23 -11.39
N GLY A 219 13.76 6.40 -12.64
CA GLY A 219 13.17 5.65 -13.75
C GLY A 219 13.90 4.33 -13.98
N SER A 220 13.28 3.44 -14.77
CA SER A 220 13.89 2.18 -15.22
C SER A 220 14.94 2.40 -16.32
N ASP A 221 14.79 3.46 -17.10
CA ASP A 221 15.53 3.64 -18.38
C ASP A 221 16.79 4.50 -18.24
N LYS A 222 16.93 5.20 -17.12
CA LYS A 222 18.07 6.09 -16.86
C LYS A 222 18.64 5.85 -15.46
N SER A 223 19.94 5.88 -15.34
CA SER A 223 20.61 5.87 -14.04
C SER A 223 20.49 7.23 -13.35
N GLY A 224 20.31 7.21 -12.03
CA GLY A 224 20.20 8.42 -11.23
C GLY A 224 18.76 8.89 -11.01
N ALA A 225 18.62 9.97 -10.26
CA ALA A 225 17.32 10.58 -10.00
C ALA A 225 16.87 11.40 -11.22
N LEU A 226 15.59 11.30 -11.55
CA LEU A 226 14.97 12.12 -12.59
C LEU A 226 14.83 13.56 -12.10
N ALA A 227 15.00 14.51 -13.02
CA ALA A 227 14.68 15.91 -12.77
C ALA A 227 13.15 16.08 -12.72
N LEU A 228 12.67 16.77 -11.69
CA LEU A 228 11.25 17.09 -11.54
C LEU A 228 11.00 18.51 -12.06
N SER A 229 9.99 18.68 -12.90
CA SER A 229 9.58 19.99 -13.43
C SER A 229 9.06 20.95 -12.33
N THR A 230 8.52 20.39 -11.25
CA THR A 230 7.97 21.13 -10.11
C THR A 230 8.98 21.39 -8.99
N GLY A 231 10.25 20.99 -9.21
CA GLY A 231 11.25 20.99 -8.14
C GLY A 231 11.15 19.74 -7.23
N SER A 232 12.25 19.47 -6.53
CA SER A 232 12.37 18.28 -5.68
C SER A 232 11.92 18.49 -4.24
N THR A 233 11.50 19.70 -3.86
CA THR A 233 11.10 20.02 -2.49
C THR A 233 9.66 20.49 -2.48
N LEU A 234 8.85 19.85 -1.63
CA LEU A 234 7.45 20.16 -1.41
C LEU A 234 7.26 20.58 0.05
N THR A 235 6.67 21.75 0.28
CA THR A 235 6.30 22.18 1.63
C THR A 235 4.84 21.83 1.88
N VAL A 236 4.60 21.12 2.96
CA VAL A 236 3.26 20.70 3.40
C VAL A 236 2.95 21.41 4.72
N ALA A 237 1.90 22.22 4.73
CA ALA A 237 1.47 22.94 5.90
C ALA A 237 1.03 22.00 7.03
N SER A 238 1.08 22.50 8.25
CA SER A 238 0.64 21.78 9.46
C SER A 238 -0.79 21.25 9.32
N GLY A 239 -1.00 19.98 9.59
CA GLY A 239 -2.31 19.34 9.53
C GLY A 239 -2.92 19.25 8.13
N LYS A 240 -2.16 19.46 7.07
CA LYS A 240 -2.65 19.50 5.69
C LYS A 240 -2.07 18.40 4.82
N GLU A 241 -2.70 18.24 3.67
CA GLU A 241 -2.24 17.39 2.57
C GLU A 241 -1.86 18.26 1.39
N THR A 242 -0.90 17.78 0.63
CA THR A 242 -0.53 18.36 -0.66
C THR A 242 -0.42 17.24 -1.68
N VAL A 243 -1.04 17.44 -2.82
CA VAL A 243 -1.04 16.47 -3.92
C VAL A 243 -0.03 16.91 -4.97
N LEU A 244 0.83 16.01 -5.38
CA LEU A 244 1.77 16.19 -6.48
C LEU A 244 1.42 15.21 -7.61
N ASN A 245 1.15 15.74 -8.81
CA ASN A 245 0.99 14.92 -10.00
C ASN A 245 2.37 14.48 -10.50
N LEU A 246 2.71 13.22 -10.27
CA LEU A 246 4.01 12.64 -10.63
C LEU A 246 4.16 12.49 -12.14
N SER A 247 3.07 12.21 -12.85
CA SER A 247 3.10 12.07 -14.31
C SER A 247 3.43 13.38 -15.01
N ALA A 248 2.95 14.50 -14.47
CA ALA A 248 3.31 15.84 -14.97
C ALA A 248 4.71 16.28 -14.52
N ALA A 249 5.11 15.89 -13.31
CA ALA A 249 6.39 16.30 -12.73
C ALA A 249 7.59 15.53 -13.31
N ALA A 250 7.40 14.29 -13.72
CA ALA A 250 8.46 13.39 -14.22
C ALA A 250 8.02 12.73 -15.54
N SER A 251 7.63 13.54 -16.52
CA SER A 251 7.35 13.06 -17.88
C SER A 251 8.64 12.62 -18.57
N GLY A 252 8.79 11.31 -18.81
CA GLY A 252 9.96 10.76 -19.48
C GLY A 252 9.90 9.27 -19.65
#